data_11c61d7574e851ecf0af7b56885c16b7
#
_entry.id   11c61d7574e851ecf0af7b56885c16b7
#
_cell.length_a   1.000
_cell.length_b   1.000
_cell.length_c   1.000
_cell.angle_alpha   90.00
_cell.angle_beta   90.00
_cell.angle_gamma   90.00
#
_symmetry.space_group_name_H-M   'P 1'
#
loop_
_entity.id
_entity.type
_entity.pdbx_description
1 polymer ?
#
loop_
_entity_poly.entity_id
_entity_poly.type
_entity_poly.pdbx_seq_one_letter_code
_entity_poly.pdbx_strand_id
1 'polypeptide(L)'
;MRLLYTMGLIALFAGAVLRPTIGYATHVRAGEITTRRIPGSTLTYEITLTTYYDELTGKAAADDANSYTFCFGDGTQAEVKRLTRKYINGRTSSVNTYVTTHTYPGPGTYTIGVQIANRNKGTVNLPPQDASDQLTFYVSTTILINAALQTNSTPVMLNP
;
A
#
# COMPACT_ATOMS: atom_id res chain seq x y z
N MET A 1 -2.77 19.72 53.35
CA MET A 1 -3.86 19.86 52.36
C MET A 1 -3.38 20.38 51.00
N ARG A 2 -2.58 21.44 50.88
CA ARG A 2 -2.10 21.95 49.55
C ARG A 2 -1.30 20.93 48.73
N LEU A 3 -0.47 20.12 49.37
CA LEU A 3 0.35 19.09 48.64
C LEU A 3 -0.49 17.97 47.99
N LEU A 4 -1.58 17.55 48.63
CA LEU A 4 -2.52 16.57 48.14
C LEU A 4 -3.28 17.07 46.90
N TYR A 5 -3.65 18.36 46.90
CA TYR A 5 -4.30 18.96 45.70
C TYR A 5 -3.35 19.09 44.53
N THR A 6 -2.11 19.47 44.75
CA THR A 6 -1.09 19.53 43.65
C THR A 6 -0.77 18.18 43.08
N MET A 7 -0.63 17.14 43.90
CA MET A 7 -0.42 15.77 43.39
C MET A 7 -1.63 15.24 42.63
N GLY A 8 -2.85 15.54 43.08
CA GLY A 8 -4.09 15.19 42.36
C GLY A 8 -4.21 15.88 41.01
N LEU A 9 -3.81 17.15 40.91
CA LEU A 9 -3.85 17.92 39.67
C LEU A 9 -2.81 17.40 38.64
N ILE A 10 -1.61 17.05 39.11
CA ILE A 10 -0.54 16.46 38.25
C ILE A 10 -0.96 15.08 37.74
N ALA A 11 -1.58 14.24 38.58
CA ALA A 11 -2.08 12.93 38.16
C ALA A 11 -3.23 13.05 37.13
N LEU A 12 -4.11 14.04 37.29
CA LEU A 12 -5.19 14.31 36.35
C LEU A 12 -4.65 14.81 35.00
N PHE A 13 -3.62 15.66 35.03
CA PHE A 13 -2.98 16.18 33.81
C PHE A 13 -2.17 15.11 33.09
N ALA A 14 -1.45 14.25 33.82
CA ALA A 14 -0.71 13.10 33.24
C ALA A 14 -1.68 12.08 32.61
N GLY A 15 -2.84 11.81 33.21
CA GLY A 15 -3.87 10.95 32.65
C GLY A 15 -4.53 11.50 31.36
N ALA A 16 -4.59 12.83 31.23
CA ALA A 16 -5.16 13.48 30.04
C ALA A 16 -4.21 13.46 28.84
N VAL A 17 -2.89 13.37 29.07
CA VAL A 17 -1.86 13.33 27.99
C VAL A 17 -1.65 11.92 27.45
N LEU A 18 -1.95 10.89 28.24
CA LEU A 18 -1.84 9.47 27.85
C LEU A 18 -3.13 8.97 27.18
N ARG A 19 -3.66 9.70 26.23
CA ARG A 19 -4.74 9.14 25.39
C ARG A 19 -4.11 8.13 24.44
N PRO A 20 -4.50 6.83 24.46
CA PRO A 20 -4.10 5.92 23.42
C PRO A 20 -4.63 6.49 22.10
N THR A 21 -3.73 6.85 21.20
CA THR A 21 -4.11 7.11 19.81
C THR A 21 -4.60 5.78 19.28
N ILE A 22 -5.88 5.71 18.93
CA ILE A 22 -6.42 4.57 18.19
C ILE A 22 -5.63 4.55 16.88
N GLY A 23 -4.69 3.61 16.76
CA GLY A 23 -4.00 3.35 15.52
C GLY A 23 -5.05 2.87 14.52
N TYR A 24 -5.41 3.73 13.57
CA TYR A 24 -6.27 3.33 12.47
C TYR A 24 -5.48 2.33 11.62
N ALA A 25 -5.87 1.07 11.70
CA ALA A 25 -5.34 0.03 10.84
C ALA A 25 -5.70 0.35 9.38
N THR A 26 -4.72 0.24 8.48
CA THR A 26 -4.97 0.38 7.06
C THR A 26 -5.82 -0.80 6.59
N HIS A 27 -7.00 -0.53 6.02
CA HIS A 27 -7.93 -1.57 5.57
C HIS A 27 -7.79 -1.78 4.05
N VAL A 28 -6.57 -2.18 3.62
CA VAL A 28 -6.37 -2.60 2.23
C VAL A 28 -6.99 -3.99 2.02
N ARG A 29 -7.91 -4.09 1.05
CA ARG A 29 -8.63 -5.32 0.73
C ARG A 29 -7.88 -6.17 -0.29
N ALA A 30 -7.32 -5.54 -1.31
CA ALA A 30 -6.61 -6.18 -2.41
C ALA A 30 -5.63 -5.21 -3.06
N GLY A 31 -4.74 -5.74 -3.87
CA GLY A 31 -3.83 -4.96 -4.70
C GLY A 31 -3.19 -5.81 -5.77
N GLU A 32 -2.74 -5.15 -6.82
CA GLU A 32 -2.01 -5.76 -7.92
C GLU A 32 -0.92 -4.79 -8.40
N ILE A 33 0.18 -5.35 -8.91
CA ILE A 33 1.20 -4.60 -9.63
C ILE A 33 1.22 -5.08 -11.07
N THR A 34 1.02 -4.15 -12.00
CA THR A 34 1.16 -4.39 -13.42
C THR A 34 2.34 -3.62 -13.99
N THR A 35 2.96 -4.17 -15.03
CA THR A 35 4.10 -3.55 -15.70
C THR A 35 3.86 -3.48 -17.19
N ARG A 36 4.25 -2.39 -17.81
CA ARG A 36 4.20 -2.19 -19.24
C ARG A 36 5.51 -1.59 -19.74
N ARG A 37 6.13 -2.25 -20.72
CA ARG A 37 7.35 -1.72 -21.34
C ARG A 37 7.06 -0.41 -22.06
N ILE A 38 7.93 0.57 -21.88
CA ILE A 38 7.83 1.85 -22.58
C ILE A 38 8.30 1.64 -24.04
N PRO A 39 7.50 2.07 -25.03
CA PRO A 39 7.91 2.01 -26.44
C PRO A 39 9.25 2.71 -26.67
N GLY A 40 10.12 2.09 -27.47
CA GLY A 40 11.45 2.64 -27.78
C GLY A 40 12.53 2.33 -26.75
N SER A 41 12.19 1.75 -25.59
CA SER A 41 13.15 1.27 -24.59
C SER A 41 13.08 -0.24 -24.42
N THR A 42 14.21 -0.88 -24.20
CA THR A 42 14.29 -2.29 -23.83
C THR A 42 14.31 -2.54 -22.33
N LEU A 43 14.65 -1.49 -21.54
CA LEU A 43 14.92 -1.59 -20.10
C LEU A 43 13.98 -0.73 -19.25
N THR A 44 13.17 0.13 -19.86
CA THR A 44 12.29 1.04 -19.13
C THR A 44 10.85 0.53 -19.10
N TYR A 45 10.27 0.49 -17.91
CA TYR A 45 8.91 0.02 -17.68
C TYR A 45 8.11 1.06 -16.93
N GLU A 46 6.86 1.22 -17.33
CA GLU A 46 5.82 1.83 -16.51
C GLU A 46 5.31 0.77 -15.55
N ILE A 47 5.24 1.12 -14.27
CA ILE A 47 4.83 0.25 -13.18
C ILE A 47 3.64 0.88 -12.51
N THR A 48 2.54 0.14 -12.46
CA THR A 48 1.29 0.58 -11.86
C THR A 48 0.94 -0.32 -10.69
N LEU A 49 0.79 0.28 -9.50
CA LEU A 49 0.14 -0.35 -8.36
C LEU A 49 -1.31 0.08 -8.31
N THR A 50 -2.22 -0.87 -8.27
CA THR A 50 -3.65 -0.68 -7.99
C THR A 50 -3.96 -1.26 -6.63
N THR A 51 -4.60 -0.49 -5.74
CA THR A 51 -5.03 -0.96 -4.41
C THR A 51 -6.52 -0.69 -4.20
N TYR A 52 -7.15 -1.60 -3.47
CA TYR A 52 -8.57 -1.53 -3.13
C TYR A 52 -8.72 -1.32 -1.63
N TYR A 53 -9.40 -0.25 -1.24
CA TYR A 53 -9.62 0.11 0.16
C TYR A 53 -11.07 -0.03 0.59
N ASP A 54 -11.26 -0.33 1.87
CA ASP A 54 -12.53 -0.21 2.55
C ASP A 54 -12.80 1.28 2.89
N GLU A 55 -13.88 1.83 2.39
CA GLU A 55 -14.28 3.22 2.66
C GLU A 55 -15.28 3.36 3.80
N LEU A 56 -15.80 2.24 4.31
CA LEU A 56 -16.73 2.25 5.44
C LEU A 56 -15.99 2.28 6.77
N THR A 57 -15.15 1.27 7.00
CA THR A 57 -14.43 1.10 8.27
C THR A 57 -12.97 1.54 8.19
N GLY A 58 -12.40 1.60 6.99
CA GLY A 58 -11.01 1.95 6.70
C GLY A 58 -10.78 3.32 6.07
N LYS A 59 -11.79 4.22 6.12
CA LYS A 59 -11.70 5.51 5.42
C LYS A 59 -10.48 6.34 5.80
N ALA A 60 -10.13 6.41 7.08
CA ALA A 60 -8.96 7.16 7.53
C ALA A 60 -7.67 6.63 6.89
N ALA A 61 -7.50 5.31 6.85
CA ALA A 61 -6.37 4.68 6.20
C ALA A 61 -6.34 4.90 4.68
N ALA A 62 -7.50 4.87 4.04
CA ALA A 62 -7.62 5.19 2.62
C ALA A 62 -7.29 6.66 2.33
N ASP A 63 -7.61 7.57 3.26
CA ASP A 63 -7.25 8.98 3.16
C ASP A 63 -5.72 9.17 3.29
N ASP A 64 -5.08 8.46 4.22
CA ASP A 64 -3.64 8.54 4.50
C ASP A 64 -2.77 7.81 3.46
N ALA A 65 -3.34 6.95 2.62
CA ALA A 65 -2.64 6.20 1.58
C ALA A 65 -2.17 7.09 0.41
N ASN A 66 -1.43 8.16 0.71
CA ASN A 66 -1.04 9.18 -0.27
C ASN A 66 0.18 8.78 -1.10
N SER A 67 1.03 7.90 -0.59
CA SER A 67 2.21 7.39 -1.29
C SER A 67 2.62 6.02 -0.77
N TYR A 68 3.38 5.28 -1.59
CA TYR A 68 3.99 4.02 -1.22
C TYR A 68 5.41 3.91 -1.76
N THR A 69 6.26 3.20 -1.01
CA THR A 69 7.61 2.86 -1.46
C THR A 69 7.57 1.63 -2.35
N PHE A 70 8.02 1.78 -3.58
CA PHE A 70 8.21 0.71 -4.55
C PHE A 70 9.64 0.22 -4.49
N CYS A 71 9.84 -1.07 -4.25
CA CYS A 71 11.12 -1.75 -4.41
C CYS A 71 11.16 -2.37 -5.81
N PHE A 72 12.14 -2.03 -6.64
CA PHE A 72 12.17 -2.45 -8.05
C PHE A 72 12.85 -3.80 -8.27
N GLY A 73 13.49 -4.36 -7.25
CA GLY A 73 14.15 -5.67 -7.33
C GLY A 73 15.59 -5.62 -7.84
N ASP A 74 16.10 -4.45 -8.19
CA ASP A 74 17.49 -4.19 -8.58
C ASP A 74 18.32 -3.51 -7.47
N GLY A 75 17.79 -3.48 -6.24
CA GLY A 75 18.38 -2.80 -5.11
C GLY A 75 17.96 -1.33 -4.98
N THR A 76 17.20 -0.80 -5.92
CA THR A 76 16.68 0.58 -5.87
C THR A 76 15.22 0.62 -5.42
N GLN A 77 14.82 1.78 -4.92
CA GLN A 77 13.45 2.04 -4.48
C GLN A 77 13.05 3.50 -4.72
N ALA A 78 11.75 3.76 -4.81
CA ALA A 78 11.22 5.12 -4.92
C ALA A 78 9.88 5.26 -4.19
N GLU A 79 9.64 6.45 -3.64
CA GLU A 79 8.33 6.82 -3.13
C GLU A 79 7.45 7.29 -4.30
N VAL A 80 6.28 6.65 -4.46
CA VAL A 80 5.34 6.92 -5.54
C VAL A 80 4.04 7.45 -4.96
N LYS A 81 3.66 8.65 -5.35
CA LYS A 81 2.43 9.30 -4.89
C LYS A 81 1.21 8.72 -5.59
N ARG A 82 0.07 8.75 -4.88
CA ARG A 82 -1.23 8.38 -5.45
C ARG A 82 -1.57 9.29 -6.61
N LEU A 83 -1.82 8.70 -7.78
CA LEU A 83 -2.25 9.40 -8.97
C LEU A 83 -3.77 9.62 -8.98
N THR A 84 -4.54 8.56 -8.66
CA THR A 84 -6.01 8.64 -8.65
C THR A 84 -6.60 7.90 -7.46
N ARG A 85 -7.79 8.33 -7.04
CA ARG A 85 -8.70 7.60 -6.15
C ARG A 85 -10.10 7.65 -6.74
N LYS A 86 -10.66 6.50 -7.02
CA LYS A 86 -12.00 6.35 -7.60
C LYS A 86 -12.87 5.51 -6.67
N TYR A 87 -14.03 6.05 -6.26
CA TYR A 87 -14.99 5.30 -5.47
C TYR A 87 -15.76 4.32 -6.33
N ILE A 88 -15.99 3.13 -5.81
CA ILE A 88 -16.76 2.04 -6.41
C ILE A 88 -17.76 1.46 -5.40
N ASN A 89 -18.65 0.59 -5.90
CA ASN A 89 -19.62 -0.12 -5.06
C ASN A 89 -20.44 0.82 -4.15
N GLY A 90 -21.04 1.86 -4.73
CA GLY A 90 -21.80 2.83 -3.94
C GLY A 90 -20.96 3.59 -2.90
N ARG A 91 -19.68 3.80 -3.16
CA ARG A 91 -18.68 4.45 -2.28
C ARG A 91 -18.31 3.62 -1.03
N THR A 92 -18.60 2.33 -1.01
CA THR A 92 -18.14 1.44 0.09
C THR A 92 -16.69 0.99 -0.08
N SER A 93 -16.13 1.19 -1.26
CA SER A 93 -14.75 0.88 -1.60
C SER A 93 -14.14 1.93 -2.50
N SER A 94 -12.82 2.03 -2.53
CA SER A 94 -12.10 2.83 -3.52
C SER A 94 -11.00 2.04 -4.21
N VAL A 95 -10.77 2.40 -5.46
CA VAL A 95 -9.61 1.99 -6.26
C VAL A 95 -8.63 3.14 -6.25
N ASN A 96 -7.40 2.87 -5.84
CA ASN A 96 -6.33 3.85 -5.79
C ASN A 96 -5.21 3.39 -6.72
N THR A 97 -4.70 4.31 -7.54
CA THR A 97 -3.67 4.01 -8.55
C THR A 97 -2.42 4.83 -8.26
N TYR A 98 -1.27 4.16 -8.34
CA TYR A 98 0.06 4.75 -8.21
C TYR A 98 0.86 4.33 -9.44
N VAL A 99 1.46 5.30 -10.13
CA VAL A 99 2.17 5.05 -11.40
C VAL A 99 3.55 5.66 -11.33
N THR A 100 4.53 4.89 -11.75
CA THR A 100 5.91 5.34 -11.90
C THR A 100 6.57 4.70 -13.10
N THR A 101 7.71 5.21 -13.49
CA THR A 101 8.58 4.58 -14.49
C THR A 101 9.91 4.23 -13.85
N HIS A 102 10.47 3.08 -14.24
CA HIS A 102 11.78 2.64 -13.80
C HIS A 102 12.58 2.10 -14.97
N THR A 103 13.89 2.43 -15.01
CA THR A 103 14.82 1.91 -16.00
C THR A 103 15.79 0.97 -15.29
N TYR A 104 15.74 -0.29 -15.68
CA TYR A 104 16.60 -1.33 -15.12
C TYR A 104 18.02 -1.26 -15.67
N PRO A 105 19.05 -1.69 -14.89
CA PRO A 105 20.45 -1.59 -15.30
C PRO A 105 20.82 -2.58 -16.44
N GLY A 106 20.00 -3.58 -16.69
CA GLY A 106 20.25 -4.58 -17.74
C GLY A 106 19.20 -5.68 -17.82
N PRO A 107 19.36 -6.63 -18.72
CA PRO A 107 18.54 -7.84 -18.77
C PRO A 107 18.65 -8.62 -17.46
N GLY A 108 17.54 -9.23 -17.03
CA GLY A 108 17.49 -10.00 -15.79
C GLY A 108 16.07 -10.27 -15.34
N THR A 109 15.94 -10.97 -14.22
CA THR A 109 14.66 -11.20 -13.56
C THR A 109 14.58 -10.30 -12.33
N TYR A 110 13.56 -9.45 -12.27
CA TYR A 110 13.36 -8.48 -11.21
C TYR A 110 12.02 -8.68 -10.54
N THR A 111 11.98 -8.66 -9.22
CA THR A 111 10.74 -8.73 -8.45
C THR A 111 10.43 -7.36 -7.88
N ILE A 112 9.37 -6.77 -8.39
CA ILE A 112 8.84 -5.49 -7.92
C ILE A 112 7.91 -5.77 -6.75
N GLY A 113 8.07 -5.06 -5.64
CA GLY A 113 7.26 -5.27 -4.46
C GLY A 113 6.87 -3.98 -3.77
N VAL A 114 5.68 -3.98 -3.17
CA VAL A 114 5.18 -2.90 -2.32
C VAL A 114 4.61 -3.52 -1.05
N GLN A 115 5.01 -2.93 0.08
CA GLN A 115 4.53 -3.31 1.39
C GLN A 115 3.61 -2.22 1.94
N ILE A 116 2.42 -2.64 2.39
CA ILE A 116 1.42 -1.75 2.98
C ILE A 116 1.16 -2.26 4.40
N ALA A 117 1.25 -1.39 5.38
CA ALA A 117 0.92 -1.76 6.75
C ALA A 117 -0.55 -2.18 6.82
N ASN A 118 -0.84 -3.27 7.47
CA ASN A 118 -2.17 -3.73 7.85
C ASN A 118 -3.16 -4.06 6.71
N ARG A 119 -3.70 -5.24 6.81
CA ARG A 119 -4.77 -5.75 5.95
C ARG A 119 -6.15 -5.36 6.47
N ASN A 120 -7.17 -5.65 5.68
CA ASN A 120 -8.55 -5.61 6.13
C ASN A 120 -8.81 -6.67 7.22
N LYS A 121 -9.56 -6.30 8.26
CA LYS A 121 -9.99 -7.23 9.31
C LYS A 121 -10.94 -8.29 8.74
N GLY A 122 -10.91 -9.50 9.30
CA GLY A 122 -11.81 -10.58 8.90
C GLY A 122 -11.44 -11.28 7.60
N THR A 123 -10.16 -11.24 7.18
CA THR A 123 -9.69 -11.96 5.99
C THR A 123 -9.74 -13.47 6.25
N VAL A 124 -10.60 -14.18 5.54
CA VAL A 124 -10.99 -15.58 5.82
C VAL A 124 -9.81 -16.56 5.78
N ASN A 125 -8.84 -16.31 4.89
CA ASN A 125 -7.71 -17.22 4.65
C ASN A 125 -6.48 -16.93 5.51
N LEU A 126 -6.57 -15.97 6.45
CA LEU A 126 -5.45 -15.57 7.29
C LEU A 126 -5.80 -15.76 8.76
N PRO A 127 -5.28 -16.80 9.42
CA PRO A 127 -5.44 -16.95 10.85
C PRO A 127 -4.42 -16.06 11.62
N PRO A 128 -4.78 -15.48 12.76
CA PRO A 128 -6.16 -15.41 13.25
C PRO A 128 -6.99 -14.37 12.50
N GLN A 129 -8.20 -14.71 12.10
CA GLN A 129 -9.06 -13.86 11.25
C GLN A 129 -9.39 -12.51 11.90
N ASP A 130 -9.57 -12.49 13.21
CA ASP A 130 -9.88 -11.31 14.01
C ASP A 130 -8.68 -10.36 14.19
N ALA A 131 -7.47 -10.81 13.89
CA ALA A 131 -6.23 -10.03 13.94
C ALA A 131 -5.57 -9.86 12.55
N SER A 132 -6.27 -10.17 11.47
CA SER A 132 -5.73 -10.01 10.10
C SER A 132 -5.40 -8.55 9.75
N ASP A 133 -6.01 -7.59 10.44
CA ASP A 133 -5.71 -6.17 10.36
C ASP A 133 -4.35 -5.78 10.95
N GLN A 134 -3.68 -6.68 11.68
CA GLN A 134 -2.32 -6.49 12.18
C GLN A 134 -1.27 -7.06 11.23
N LEU A 135 -1.69 -7.78 10.19
CA LEU A 135 -0.79 -8.38 9.21
C LEU A 135 -0.45 -7.40 8.09
N THR A 136 0.80 -7.37 7.72
CA THR A 136 1.26 -6.61 6.57
C THR A 136 0.64 -7.13 5.27
N PHE A 137 0.18 -6.22 4.43
CA PHE A 137 -0.18 -6.52 3.05
C PHE A 137 1.06 -6.36 2.18
N TYR A 138 1.49 -7.43 1.53
CA TYR A 138 2.57 -7.41 0.56
C TYR A 138 2.03 -7.84 -0.80
N VAL A 139 2.35 -7.07 -1.83
CA VAL A 139 2.03 -7.38 -3.21
C VAL A 139 3.29 -7.29 -4.04
N SER A 140 3.50 -8.25 -4.93
CA SER A 140 4.66 -8.28 -5.81
C SER A 140 4.32 -8.86 -7.18
N THR A 141 5.13 -8.49 -8.16
CA THR A 141 5.15 -9.07 -9.50
C THR A 141 6.59 -9.28 -9.94
N THR A 142 6.83 -10.33 -10.72
CA THR A 142 8.16 -10.62 -11.27
C THR A 142 8.14 -10.42 -12.78
N ILE A 143 9.11 -9.66 -13.28
CA ILE A 143 9.30 -9.45 -14.71
C ILE A 143 10.64 -10.02 -15.17
N LEU A 144 10.63 -10.62 -16.36
CA LEU A 144 11.85 -11.04 -17.06
C LEU A 144 12.18 -9.99 -18.12
N ILE A 145 13.27 -9.27 -17.95
CA ILE A 145 13.76 -8.30 -18.93
C ILE A 145 14.76 -9.01 -19.85
N ASN A 146 14.36 -9.12 -21.12
CA ASN A 146 15.19 -9.69 -22.16
C ASN A 146 15.05 -8.85 -23.44
N ALA A 147 16.17 -8.38 -23.99
CA ALA A 147 16.17 -7.54 -25.18
C ALA A 147 15.57 -8.24 -26.42
N ALA A 148 15.59 -9.57 -26.48
CA ALA A 148 14.97 -10.35 -27.55
C ALA A 148 13.44 -10.40 -27.47
N LEU A 149 12.84 -10.10 -26.31
CA LEU A 149 11.39 -10.04 -26.15
C LEU A 149 10.88 -8.66 -26.52
N GLN A 150 10.23 -8.52 -27.63
CA GLN A 150 9.72 -7.23 -28.13
C GLN A 150 8.55 -6.67 -27.30
N THR A 151 7.77 -7.55 -26.67
CA THR A 151 6.62 -7.17 -25.86
C THR A 151 6.60 -8.02 -24.58
N ASN A 152 7.12 -7.46 -23.49
CA ASN A 152 7.04 -8.10 -22.19
C ASN A 152 6.31 -7.16 -21.22
N SER A 153 5.08 -7.52 -20.87
CA SER A 153 4.23 -6.80 -19.94
C SER A 153 3.45 -7.81 -19.12
N THR A 154 3.10 -7.46 -17.90
CA THR A 154 2.21 -8.31 -17.10
C THR A 154 0.81 -8.32 -17.71
N PRO A 155 0.03 -9.41 -17.54
CA PRO A 155 -1.38 -9.41 -17.88
C PRO A 155 -2.13 -8.28 -17.15
N VAL A 156 -3.10 -7.71 -17.82
CA VAL A 156 -3.99 -6.67 -17.25
C VAL A 156 -5.41 -7.20 -17.27
N MET A 157 -6.09 -7.14 -16.12
CA MET A 157 -7.53 -7.43 -16.06
C MET A 157 -8.30 -6.30 -16.75
N LEU A 158 -9.05 -6.63 -17.79
CA LEU A 158 -9.81 -5.64 -18.55
C LEU A 158 -11.12 -5.24 -17.85
N ASN A 159 -11.66 -6.09 -16.99
CA ASN A 159 -12.89 -5.86 -16.21
C ASN A 159 -12.70 -6.43 -14.81
N PRO A 160 -12.17 -5.66 -13.86
CA PRO A 160 -12.06 -6.07 -12.46
C PRO A 160 -13.43 -6.05 -11.75
#